data_fcba543860c177f88be2b55cd135cace
#
_entry.id   fcba543860c177f88be2b55cd135cace
#
_cell.length_a   1.000
_cell.length_b   1.000
_cell.length_c   1.000
_cell.angle_alpha   90.00
_cell.angle_beta   90.00
_cell.angle_gamma   90.00
#
_symmetry.space_group_name_H-M   'P 1'
#
loop_
_entity.id
_entity.type
_entity.pdbx_description
1 polymer ?
#
loop_
_entity_poly.entity_id
_entity_poly.type
_entity_poly.pdbx_seq_one_letter_code
_entity_poly.pdbx_strand_id
1 'polypeptide(L)'
;MVYRRVLLIGLLSLIIAIGVGILFAPVSSLIDRQEHDSHSHGTNTDINSLYQNALVFPIPSHFDYDLPLIRVGWTLFRDEGLSSNNSVSCNSCHNLQTNGAEITPVSVGVGGAGSRNSLTVFNAALNYRFFWDGRTNSLKKQMDGPVHAPLEMASSWAAIVEYVAANPEYETLFEDADILPISADSIQHALVAFQESLLTPHSPFDRYLNGDQYAIDSPAKKGWMAFQKLGCINCHQGQNIGGSLMQRFGYYDNETRGAPSASDLDTGRYQMTQNDADKYLFRVASLRNVADTPPYFHDGRTNNLEEAIEIMAKVQLGQSLEQSVINDISAFLHALSAPRPQVLEILERE
;
A
#
# COMPACT_ATOMS: atom_id res chain seq x y z
N MET A 1 39.31 -41.02 -41.25
CA MET A 1 38.10 -41.75 -41.58
C MET A 1 36.91 -40.81 -41.40
N VAL A 2 36.65 -40.17 -42.50
CA VAL A 2 35.59 -39.15 -42.66
C VAL A 2 34.51 -39.83 -43.50
N TYR A 3 33.27 -39.32 -43.39
CA TYR A 3 32.06 -39.74 -44.08
C TYR A 3 31.21 -40.83 -43.42
N ARG A 4 30.19 -40.37 -42.70
CA ARG A 4 28.80 -40.84 -42.73
C ARG A 4 27.97 -40.18 -41.64
N ARG A 5 27.35 -39.05 -41.91
CA ARG A 5 26.11 -38.56 -41.25
C ARG A 5 25.63 -37.26 -41.90
N VAL A 6 25.27 -37.35 -43.15
CA VAL A 6 24.43 -36.37 -43.82
C VAL A 6 23.41 -37.17 -44.61
N LEU A 7 22.20 -37.30 -44.06
CA LEU A 7 20.95 -37.69 -44.77
C LEU A 7 19.93 -38.13 -43.70
N LEU A 8 19.25 -37.17 -43.06
CA LEU A 8 17.98 -37.41 -42.37
C LEU A 8 17.43 -36.05 -41.80
N ILE A 9 17.44 -35.03 -42.63
CA ILE A 9 16.67 -33.79 -42.41
C ILE A 9 16.05 -33.42 -43.74
N GLY A 10 14.92 -34.06 -44.06
CA GLY A 10 14.27 -33.79 -45.34
C GLY A 10 13.00 -34.60 -45.53
N LEU A 11 12.18 -34.82 -44.49
CA LEU A 11 10.90 -35.47 -44.64
C LEU A 11 10.00 -35.30 -43.41
N LEU A 12 9.81 -34.05 -42.93
CA LEU A 12 8.76 -33.74 -41.95
C LEU A 12 8.23 -32.30 -42.09
N SER A 13 8.05 -31.86 -43.33
CA SER A 13 7.51 -30.53 -43.62
C SER A 13 6.38 -30.57 -44.66
N LEU A 14 5.57 -31.60 -44.63
CA LEU A 14 4.45 -31.64 -45.57
C LEU A 14 3.24 -32.45 -45.08
N ILE A 15 2.83 -32.32 -43.84
CA ILE A 15 1.48 -32.70 -43.37
C ILE A 15 1.15 -31.83 -42.16
N ILE A 16 0.63 -30.67 -42.32
CA ILE A 16 -0.33 -29.93 -41.47
C ILE A 16 -0.71 -28.63 -42.22
N ALA A 17 -1.47 -28.81 -43.26
CA ALA A 17 -2.16 -27.73 -43.94
C ALA A 17 -3.53 -28.23 -44.45
N ILE A 18 -4.32 -28.81 -43.56
CA ILE A 18 -5.75 -29.03 -43.80
C ILE A 18 -6.46 -28.94 -42.46
N GLY A 19 -7.25 -27.88 -42.29
CA GLY A 19 -8.39 -27.88 -41.40
C GLY A 19 -8.27 -27.15 -40.09
N VAL A 20 -8.39 -25.85 -40.09
CA VAL A 20 -9.27 -25.07 -39.17
C VAL A 20 -9.58 -23.73 -39.85
N GLY A 21 -10.50 -23.75 -40.78
CA GLY A 21 -11.23 -22.55 -41.17
C GLY A 21 -12.29 -22.27 -40.13
N ILE A 22 -11.94 -21.59 -39.04
CA ILE A 22 -12.93 -21.01 -38.14
C ILE A 22 -13.29 -19.65 -38.74
N LEU A 23 -14.52 -19.58 -39.22
CA LEU A 23 -15.22 -18.38 -39.65
C LEU A 23 -15.14 -17.29 -38.55
N PHE A 24 -14.37 -16.25 -38.82
CA PHE A 24 -14.58 -14.96 -38.20
C PHE A 24 -15.76 -14.27 -38.91
N ALA A 25 -16.96 -14.45 -38.41
CA ALA A 25 -18.07 -13.59 -38.76
C ALA A 25 -17.88 -12.23 -38.03
N PRO A 26 -18.04 -11.09 -38.70
CA PRO A 26 -17.95 -9.79 -38.04
C PRO A 26 -19.13 -9.65 -37.10
N VAL A 27 -18.84 -9.29 -35.85
CA VAL A 27 -19.80 -9.05 -34.74
C VAL A 27 -20.70 -7.83 -34.99
N SER A 28 -20.72 -7.26 -36.17
CA SER A 28 -21.52 -6.07 -36.52
C SER A 28 -22.97 -6.36 -36.99
N SER A 29 -23.45 -7.60 -36.95
CA SER A 29 -24.80 -7.95 -37.45
C SER A 29 -25.80 -8.42 -36.38
N LEU A 30 -25.53 -8.21 -35.08
CA LEU A 30 -26.47 -8.59 -34.01
C LEU A 30 -27.06 -7.37 -33.23
N ILE A 31 -26.89 -6.16 -33.75
CA ILE A 31 -27.56 -4.97 -33.19
C ILE A 31 -28.46 -4.40 -34.29
N ASP A 32 -29.52 -5.12 -34.64
CA ASP A 32 -30.68 -4.51 -35.29
C ASP A 32 -31.87 -5.48 -35.16
N ARG A 33 -32.75 -5.17 -34.22
CA ARG A 33 -34.18 -5.43 -34.12
C ARG A 33 -34.62 -5.67 -32.66
N GLN A 34 -35.01 -4.59 -32.02
CA GLN A 34 -36.27 -4.51 -31.26
C GLN A 34 -36.47 -3.06 -30.78
N GLU A 35 -37.10 -2.26 -31.68
CA GLU A 35 -37.96 -1.18 -31.24
C GLU A 35 -39.20 -1.81 -30.62
N HIS A 36 -39.33 -1.67 -29.31
CA HIS A 36 -40.63 -1.73 -28.65
C HIS A 36 -40.66 -0.65 -27.56
N ASP A 37 -41.54 0.33 -27.82
CA ASP A 37 -41.94 1.37 -26.89
C ASP A 37 -42.23 0.80 -25.49
N SER A 38 -41.50 1.32 -24.49
CA SER A 38 -42.01 1.47 -23.14
C SER A 38 -41.25 2.60 -22.45
N HIS A 39 -41.96 3.69 -22.21
CA HIS A 39 -41.51 4.77 -21.34
C HIS A 39 -41.17 4.20 -19.94
N SER A 40 -39.89 4.01 -19.69
CA SER A 40 -39.34 3.90 -18.35
C SER A 40 -38.25 4.97 -18.20
N HIS A 41 -38.40 5.85 -17.23
CA HIS A 41 -37.38 6.74 -16.74
C HIS A 41 -36.20 5.86 -16.22
N GLY A 42 -35.40 5.37 -17.11
CA GLY A 42 -34.11 4.75 -16.78
C GLY A 42 -33.11 5.86 -16.51
N THR A 43 -32.63 5.93 -15.29
CA THR A 43 -31.45 6.70 -14.94
C THR A 43 -30.31 6.28 -15.89
N ASN A 44 -29.88 7.22 -16.72
CA ASN A 44 -28.72 7.08 -17.60
C ASN A 44 -27.48 6.97 -16.68
N THR A 45 -27.21 5.79 -16.16
CA THR A 45 -25.99 5.51 -15.40
C THR A 45 -24.87 5.58 -16.43
N ASP A 46 -24.14 6.69 -16.42
CA ASP A 46 -23.04 6.93 -17.32
C ASP A 46 -22.07 5.76 -17.21
N ILE A 47 -21.92 4.98 -18.29
CA ILE A 47 -21.01 3.83 -18.37
C ILE A 47 -19.57 4.25 -17.96
N ASN A 48 -19.19 5.51 -18.26
CA ASN A 48 -17.91 6.05 -17.82
C ASN A 48 -17.79 6.12 -16.29
N SER A 49 -18.91 6.36 -15.55
CA SER A 49 -18.89 6.37 -14.09
C SER A 49 -18.67 4.97 -13.49
N LEU A 50 -19.16 3.93 -14.15
CA LEU A 50 -18.94 2.54 -13.74
C LEU A 50 -17.50 2.10 -13.94
N TYR A 51 -16.85 2.53 -15.01
CA TYR A 51 -15.43 2.23 -15.26
C TYR A 51 -14.49 3.08 -14.38
N GLN A 52 -14.85 4.31 -14.09
CA GLN A 52 -14.05 5.18 -13.22
C GLN A 52 -14.01 4.71 -11.77
N ASN A 53 -15.09 4.08 -11.28
CA ASN A 53 -15.13 3.49 -9.94
C ASN A 53 -14.50 2.08 -9.88
N ALA A 54 -14.21 1.45 -11.02
CA ALA A 54 -13.64 0.10 -11.06
C ALA A 54 -12.17 0.01 -10.59
N LEU A 55 -11.47 1.13 -10.46
CA LEU A 55 -10.07 1.16 -10.02
C LEU A 55 -9.88 1.51 -8.56
N VAL A 56 -10.90 2.05 -7.88
CA VAL A 56 -10.85 2.46 -6.48
C VAL A 56 -12.09 1.93 -5.76
N PHE A 57 -11.87 1.34 -4.58
CA PHE A 57 -12.91 0.70 -3.79
C PHE A 57 -12.93 1.29 -2.38
N PRO A 58 -14.11 1.39 -1.72
CA PRO A 58 -14.19 1.77 -0.33
C PRO A 58 -13.52 0.72 0.56
N ILE A 59 -13.03 1.17 1.72
CA ILE A 59 -12.60 0.24 2.77
C ILE A 59 -13.85 -0.42 3.35
N PRO A 60 -13.86 -1.77 3.55
CA PRO A 60 -14.98 -2.45 4.19
C PRO A 60 -15.24 -1.87 5.58
N SER A 61 -16.50 -1.80 5.98
CA SER A 61 -16.91 -1.23 7.27
C SER A 61 -17.29 -2.27 8.33
N HIS A 62 -17.30 -3.54 7.93
CA HIS A 62 -17.66 -4.66 8.81
C HIS A 62 -16.44 -5.55 9.02
N PHE A 63 -16.05 -5.71 10.28
CA PHE A 63 -14.93 -6.55 10.69
C PHE A 63 -15.40 -7.44 11.84
N ASP A 64 -15.07 -8.72 11.73
CA ASP A 64 -15.20 -9.67 12.81
C ASP A 64 -13.86 -9.72 13.54
N TYR A 65 -13.79 -9.11 14.72
CA TYR A 65 -12.57 -8.99 15.49
C TYR A 65 -12.41 -10.16 16.44
N ASP A 66 -11.32 -10.92 16.31
CA ASP A 66 -10.81 -11.78 17.36
C ASP A 66 -10.10 -10.90 18.41
N LEU A 67 -10.89 -10.32 19.33
CA LEU A 67 -10.36 -9.36 20.30
C LEU A 67 -9.28 -9.92 21.21
N PRO A 68 -9.36 -11.16 21.75
CA PRO A 68 -8.25 -11.74 22.50
C PRO A 68 -6.94 -11.77 21.72
N LEU A 69 -6.96 -12.28 20.49
CA LEU A 69 -5.79 -12.34 19.62
C LEU A 69 -5.22 -10.94 19.28
N ILE A 70 -6.11 -10.00 18.95
CA ILE A 70 -5.74 -8.62 18.63
C ILE A 70 -5.14 -7.92 19.85
N ARG A 71 -5.61 -8.21 21.06
CA ARG A 71 -5.08 -7.66 22.31
C ARG A 71 -3.63 -8.10 22.54
N VAL A 72 -3.31 -9.37 22.31
CA VAL A 72 -1.92 -9.86 22.36
C VAL A 72 -1.07 -9.02 21.39
N GLY A 73 -1.52 -8.89 20.14
CA GLY A 73 -0.79 -8.12 19.13
C GLY A 73 -0.62 -6.64 19.49
N TRP A 74 -1.65 -6.00 20.04
CA TRP A 74 -1.61 -4.61 20.51
C TRP A 74 -0.64 -4.40 21.66
N THR A 75 -0.59 -5.32 22.62
CA THR A 75 0.35 -5.30 23.74
C THR A 75 1.79 -5.44 23.23
N LEU A 76 2.06 -6.44 22.39
CA LEU A 76 3.36 -6.64 21.75
C LEU A 76 3.82 -5.43 20.89
N PHE A 77 2.91 -4.83 20.15
CA PHE A 77 3.21 -3.69 19.27
C PHE A 77 3.73 -2.46 20.03
N ARG A 78 3.34 -2.33 21.30
CA ARG A 78 3.68 -1.20 22.18
C ARG A 78 4.82 -1.50 23.17
N ASP A 79 5.28 -2.74 23.20
CA ASP A 79 6.28 -3.20 24.16
C ASP A 79 7.71 -2.88 23.68
N GLU A 80 8.37 -1.99 24.41
CA GLU A 80 9.78 -1.61 24.17
C GLU A 80 10.75 -2.77 24.52
N GLY A 81 10.33 -3.71 25.39
CA GLY A 81 11.12 -4.90 25.75
C GLY A 81 11.42 -5.84 24.58
N LEU A 82 10.75 -5.65 23.43
CA LEU A 82 11.04 -6.43 22.22
C LEU A 82 12.31 -5.97 21.50
N SER A 83 12.82 -4.76 21.78
CA SER A 83 14.08 -4.26 21.23
C SER A 83 15.29 -4.65 22.09
N SER A 84 16.48 -4.69 21.49
CA SER A 84 17.68 -5.21 22.16
C SER A 84 18.12 -4.42 23.42
N ASN A 85 17.70 -3.17 23.54
CA ASN A 85 18.01 -2.28 24.67
C ASN A 85 16.78 -1.79 25.43
N ASN A 86 15.60 -2.34 25.15
CA ASN A 86 14.31 -2.02 25.78
C ASN A 86 13.92 -0.54 25.64
N SER A 87 14.19 0.10 24.51
CA SER A 87 13.90 1.52 24.30
C SER A 87 13.04 1.83 23.07
N VAL A 88 12.72 0.85 22.26
CA VAL A 88 12.01 1.02 21.00
C VAL A 88 10.96 -0.08 20.84
N SER A 89 9.74 0.33 20.52
CA SER A 89 8.65 -0.56 20.12
C SER A 89 8.21 -0.25 18.68
N CYS A 90 7.31 -1.04 18.12
CA CYS A 90 6.69 -0.70 16.83
C CYS A 90 5.96 0.66 16.93
N ASN A 91 5.29 0.91 18.05
CA ASN A 91 4.58 2.17 18.31
C ASN A 91 5.51 3.40 18.38
N SER A 92 6.81 3.23 18.60
CA SER A 92 7.77 4.34 18.62
C SER A 92 7.87 5.04 17.25
N CYS A 93 7.78 4.26 16.15
CA CYS A 93 7.81 4.78 14.78
C CYS A 93 6.43 4.78 14.11
N HIS A 94 5.46 4.05 14.66
CA HIS A 94 4.10 3.93 14.14
C HIS A 94 3.09 4.35 15.20
N ASN A 95 3.04 5.66 15.50
CA ASN A 95 2.28 6.21 16.62
C ASN A 95 0.76 5.99 16.48
N LEU A 96 0.24 5.03 17.24
CA LEU A 96 -1.18 4.66 17.24
C LEU A 96 -2.10 5.76 17.81
N GLN A 97 -1.58 6.72 18.58
CA GLN A 97 -2.38 7.82 19.14
C GLN A 97 -2.69 8.90 18.11
N THR A 98 -1.96 8.94 17.01
CA THR A 98 -2.12 9.92 15.94
C THR A 98 -2.61 9.26 14.66
N ASN A 99 -1.71 9.06 13.71
CA ASN A 99 -1.99 8.63 12.35
C ASN A 99 -1.31 7.29 11.98
N GLY A 100 -0.75 6.57 12.95
CA GLY A 100 -0.05 5.30 12.73
C GLY A 100 1.31 5.45 12.02
N ALA A 101 1.84 6.66 11.94
CA ALA A 101 3.14 7.00 11.37
C ALA A 101 3.94 7.89 12.33
N GLU A 102 5.19 8.17 12.00
CA GLU A 102 5.99 9.16 12.71
C GLU A 102 5.97 10.52 11.99
N ILE A 103 6.37 11.57 12.73
CA ILE A 103 6.42 12.96 12.21
C ILE A 103 7.82 13.38 11.76
N THR A 104 8.82 12.51 11.92
CA THR A 104 10.21 12.75 11.53
C THR A 104 10.48 12.27 10.11
N PRO A 105 11.42 12.90 9.39
CA PRO A 105 11.75 12.47 8.02
C PRO A 105 12.18 11.01 7.92
N VAL A 106 12.93 10.54 8.92
CA VAL A 106 13.40 9.14 9.02
C VAL A 106 13.29 8.68 10.47
N SER A 107 13.07 7.37 10.63
CA SER A 107 12.97 6.75 11.97
C SER A 107 14.30 6.74 12.70
N VAL A 108 14.24 6.84 14.04
CA VAL A 108 15.38 6.68 14.93
C VAL A 108 15.13 5.47 15.83
N GLY A 109 15.90 4.43 15.63
CA GLY A 109 15.83 3.21 16.43
C GLY A 109 17.03 3.04 17.38
N VAL A 110 17.25 1.80 17.84
CA VAL A 110 18.30 1.44 18.82
C VAL A 110 19.70 1.87 18.35
N GLY A 111 20.02 1.64 17.07
CA GLY A 111 21.35 1.93 16.52
C GLY A 111 21.49 3.32 15.91
N GLY A 112 20.46 4.14 15.93
CA GLY A 112 20.47 5.50 15.37
C GLY A 112 19.45 5.72 14.27
N ALA A 113 19.66 6.77 13.45
CA ALA A 113 18.74 7.14 12.39
C ALA A 113 18.80 6.19 11.19
N GLY A 114 17.63 5.80 10.70
CA GLY A 114 17.45 5.10 9.43
C GLY A 114 17.64 6.03 8.22
N SER A 115 17.34 5.51 7.03
CA SER A 115 17.46 6.26 5.77
C SER A 115 16.12 6.54 5.07
N ARG A 116 15.02 5.99 5.60
CA ARG A 116 13.69 6.09 4.97
C ARG A 116 12.63 6.47 5.99
N ASN A 117 11.63 7.17 5.52
CA ASN A 117 10.45 7.51 6.30
C ASN A 117 9.61 6.27 6.64
N SER A 118 9.05 6.21 7.85
CA SER A 118 8.13 5.18 8.29
C SER A 118 6.70 5.50 7.85
N LEU A 119 6.19 4.63 6.98
CA LEU A 119 4.81 4.72 6.49
C LEU A 119 3.81 4.38 7.60
N THR A 120 2.60 4.91 7.49
CA THR A 120 1.51 4.54 8.42
C THR A 120 1.22 3.04 8.39
N VAL A 121 0.93 2.49 9.58
CA VAL A 121 0.40 1.11 9.74
C VAL A 121 -1.10 1.06 9.55
N PHE A 122 -1.81 2.21 9.56
CA PHE A 122 -3.23 2.23 9.28
C PHE A 122 -3.48 1.85 7.83
N ASN A 123 -4.39 0.91 7.61
CA ASN A 123 -4.69 0.29 6.31
C ASN A 123 -3.51 -0.46 5.66
N ALA A 124 -2.40 -0.69 6.38
CA ALA A 124 -1.23 -1.36 5.81
C ALA A 124 -1.56 -2.77 5.31
N ALA A 125 -2.48 -3.48 5.97
CA ALA A 125 -2.95 -4.81 5.57
C ALA A 125 -3.60 -4.85 4.17
N LEU A 126 -4.08 -3.72 3.66
CA LEU A 126 -4.64 -3.61 2.31
C LEU A 126 -3.56 -3.48 1.22
N ASN A 127 -2.29 -3.39 1.59
CA ASN A 127 -1.19 -3.34 0.64
C ASN A 127 -0.83 -4.74 0.15
N TYR A 128 -0.52 -4.85 -1.14
CA TYR A 128 0.04 -6.09 -1.69
C TYR A 128 1.56 -6.19 -1.52
N ARG A 129 2.24 -5.04 -1.36
CA ARG A 129 3.69 -4.97 -1.15
C ARG A 129 4.02 -4.11 0.06
N PHE A 130 5.09 -4.47 0.76
CA PHE A 130 5.57 -3.78 1.96
C PHE A 130 6.99 -3.27 1.74
N PHE A 131 7.38 -2.29 2.56
CA PHE A 131 8.54 -1.42 2.41
C PHE A 131 8.47 -0.51 1.17
N TRP A 132 9.28 0.53 1.16
CA TRP A 132 9.42 1.41 0.01
C TRP A 132 9.95 0.70 -1.24
N ASP A 133 10.84 -0.29 -1.06
CA ASP A 133 11.41 -1.10 -2.15
C ASP A 133 10.56 -2.33 -2.55
N GLY A 134 9.42 -2.53 -1.90
CA GLY A 134 8.48 -3.59 -2.24
C GLY A 134 9.05 -5.01 -2.12
N ARG A 135 10.05 -5.22 -1.23
CA ARG A 135 10.78 -6.48 -1.14
C ARG A 135 10.00 -7.68 -0.61
N THR A 136 8.86 -7.44 0.03
CA THR A 136 7.95 -8.50 0.48
C THR A 136 6.49 -8.22 0.15
N ASN A 137 5.69 -9.28 0.04
CA ASN A 137 4.23 -9.24 -0.13
C ASN A 137 3.49 -9.91 1.05
N SER A 138 4.17 -10.09 2.17
CA SER A 138 3.60 -10.69 3.37
C SER A 138 3.83 -9.76 4.55
N LEU A 139 2.76 -9.39 5.26
CA LEU A 139 2.81 -8.59 6.47
C LEU A 139 3.63 -9.31 7.55
N LYS A 140 3.46 -10.63 7.68
CA LYS A 140 4.25 -11.47 8.59
C LYS A 140 5.75 -11.37 8.29
N LYS A 141 6.16 -11.49 7.02
CA LYS A 141 7.59 -11.37 6.63
C LYS A 141 8.10 -9.93 6.68
N GLN A 142 7.22 -8.95 6.64
CA GLN A 142 7.63 -7.55 6.78
C GLN A 142 8.28 -7.29 8.13
N MET A 143 7.76 -7.90 9.19
CA MET A 143 8.26 -7.72 10.56
C MET A 143 9.71 -8.20 10.77
N ASP A 144 10.22 -9.10 9.91
CA ASP A 144 11.62 -9.51 9.96
C ASP A 144 12.58 -8.32 9.73
N GLY A 145 12.16 -7.33 8.94
CA GLY A 145 12.95 -6.14 8.68
C GLY A 145 13.25 -5.36 9.98
N PRO A 146 12.26 -4.72 10.60
CA PRO A 146 12.48 -3.90 11.79
C PRO A 146 13.02 -4.69 12.99
N VAL A 147 12.61 -5.94 13.16
CA VAL A 147 13.12 -6.79 14.26
C VAL A 147 14.63 -7.00 14.17
N HIS A 148 15.14 -7.33 12.99
CA HIS A 148 16.56 -7.65 12.81
C HIS A 148 17.43 -6.46 12.43
N ALA A 149 16.85 -5.34 11.99
CA ALA A 149 17.61 -4.18 11.54
C ALA A 149 18.39 -3.53 12.70
N PRO A 150 19.73 -3.41 12.60
CA PRO A 150 20.54 -2.82 13.68
C PRO A 150 20.17 -1.35 14.00
N LEU A 151 19.66 -0.61 13.02
CA LEU A 151 19.24 0.78 13.19
C LEU A 151 17.81 0.92 13.72
N GLU A 152 17.02 -0.18 13.78
CA GLU A 152 15.65 -0.19 14.25
C GLU A 152 15.55 -0.89 15.61
N MET A 153 15.05 -2.12 15.70
CA MET A 153 14.92 -2.84 16.98
C MET A 153 16.19 -3.60 17.40
N ALA A 154 17.09 -3.90 16.46
CA ALA A 154 18.37 -4.62 16.69
C ALA A 154 18.21 -5.93 17.50
N SER A 155 17.09 -6.65 17.33
CA SER A 155 16.66 -7.81 18.11
C SER A 155 16.68 -9.10 17.27
N SER A 156 16.06 -10.16 17.78
CA SER A 156 15.82 -11.39 17.05
C SER A 156 14.54 -12.08 17.57
N TRP A 157 13.91 -12.91 16.72
CA TRP A 157 12.74 -13.66 17.16
C TRP A 157 13.05 -14.58 18.34
N ALA A 158 14.27 -15.12 18.45
CA ALA A 158 14.68 -15.94 19.58
C ALA A 158 14.70 -15.13 20.90
N ALA A 159 15.30 -13.94 20.88
CA ALA A 159 15.32 -13.06 22.05
C ALA A 159 13.92 -12.56 22.43
N ILE A 160 13.08 -12.23 21.47
CA ILE A 160 11.70 -11.81 21.69
C ILE A 160 10.89 -12.96 22.34
N VAL A 161 11.00 -14.19 21.82
CA VAL A 161 10.33 -15.36 22.42
C VAL A 161 10.78 -15.58 23.86
N GLU A 162 12.10 -15.50 24.13
CA GLU A 162 12.63 -15.64 25.48
C GLU A 162 12.07 -14.58 26.43
N TYR A 163 12.03 -13.32 26.01
CA TYR A 163 11.48 -12.21 26.78
C TYR A 163 9.99 -12.38 27.05
N VAL A 164 9.18 -12.65 26.02
CA VAL A 164 7.73 -12.81 26.12
C VAL A 164 7.36 -14.02 26.98
N ALA A 165 8.03 -15.16 26.79
CA ALA A 165 7.78 -16.40 27.55
C ALA A 165 8.20 -16.30 29.04
N ALA A 166 9.09 -15.40 29.38
CA ALA A 166 9.49 -15.16 30.78
C ALA A 166 8.52 -14.26 31.55
N ASN A 167 7.55 -13.63 30.88
CA ASN A 167 6.61 -12.70 31.49
C ASN A 167 5.22 -13.37 31.69
N PRO A 168 4.77 -13.56 32.96
CA PRO A 168 3.48 -14.20 33.26
C PRO A 168 2.25 -13.48 32.68
N GLU A 169 2.33 -12.14 32.48
CA GLU A 169 1.24 -11.39 31.85
C GLU A 169 1.02 -11.84 30.40
N TYR A 170 2.08 -12.11 29.67
CA TYR A 170 1.98 -12.64 28.31
C TYR A 170 1.44 -14.08 28.30
N GLU A 171 1.84 -14.94 29.26
CA GLU A 171 1.31 -16.29 29.32
C GLU A 171 -0.23 -16.27 29.42
N THR A 172 -0.78 -15.42 30.31
CA THR A 172 -2.23 -15.22 30.44
C THR A 172 -2.87 -14.72 29.14
N LEU A 173 -2.28 -13.70 28.51
CA LEU A 173 -2.81 -13.13 27.26
C LEU A 173 -2.82 -14.18 26.12
N PHE A 174 -1.77 -15.02 26.02
CA PHE A 174 -1.68 -16.05 24.98
C PHE A 174 -2.63 -17.22 25.25
N GLU A 175 -2.88 -17.54 26.54
CA GLU A 175 -3.88 -18.53 26.94
C GLU A 175 -5.29 -18.06 26.59
N ASP A 176 -5.65 -16.82 26.95
CA ASP A 176 -6.94 -16.22 26.65
C ASP A 176 -7.23 -16.15 25.13
N ALA A 177 -6.19 -16.02 24.31
CA ALA A 177 -6.27 -15.99 22.86
C ALA A 177 -6.18 -17.39 22.20
N ASP A 178 -6.02 -18.47 22.97
CA ASP A 178 -5.86 -19.86 22.48
C ASP A 178 -4.70 -20.02 21.46
N ILE A 179 -3.57 -19.33 21.70
CA ILE A 179 -2.40 -19.36 20.81
C ILE A 179 -1.10 -19.86 21.49
N LEU A 180 -1.23 -20.60 22.57
CA LEU A 180 -0.09 -21.29 23.18
C LEU A 180 0.42 -22.44 22.28
N PRO A 181 1.71 -22.81 22.33
CA PRO A 181 2.76 -22.20 23.15
C PRO A 181 3.26 -20.87 22.58
N ILE A 182 3.87 -20.03 23.44
CA ILE A 182 4.55 -18.82 23.03
C ILE A 182 5.73 -19.19 22.11
N SER A 183 5.70 -18.69 20.88
CA SER A 183 6.66 -18.98 19.83
C SER A 183 6.78 -17.78 18.88
N ALA A 184 7.82 -17.76 18.05
CA ALA A 184 7.92 -16.71 17.02
C ALA A 184 6.69 -16.70 16.09
N ASP A 185 6.12 -17.85 15.79
CA ASP A 185 4.94 -17.97 14.93
C ASP A 185 3.68 -17.40 15.58
N SER A 186 3.41 -17.73 16.86
CA SER A 186 2.25 -17.22 17.59
C SER A 186 2.37 -15.72 17.88
N ILE A 187 3.56 -15.19 18.18
CA ILE A 187 3.85 -13.76 18.33
C ILE A 187 3.59 -13.01 17.01
N GLN A 188 4.14 -13.51 15.92
CA GLN A 188 3.90 -12.92 14.59
C GLN A 188 2.43 -12.99 14.18
N HIS A 189 1.73 -14.09 14.50
CA HIS A 189 0.30 -14.23 14.24
C HIS A 189 -0.50 -13.15 14.94
N ALA A 190 -0.28 -12.94 16.23
CA ALA A 190 -0.95 -11.89 16.99
C ALA A 190 -0.65 -10.46 16.45
N LEU A 191 0.62 -10.18 16.12
CA LEU A 191 1.01 -8.91 15.52
C LEU A 191 0.39 -8.68 14.14
N VAL A 192 0.21 -9.73 13.32
CA VAL A 192 -0.50 -9.66 12.03
C VAL A 192 -1.97 -9.36 12.26
N ALA A 193 -2.66 -10.12 13.13
CA ALA A 193 -4.06 -9.92 13.45
C ALA A 193 -4.34 -8.49 13.94
N PHE A 194 -3.47 -7.96 14.81
CA PHE A 194 -3.57 -6.57 15.24
C PHE A 194 -3.41 -5.59 14.09
N GLN A 195 -2.39 -5.72 13.24
CA GLN A 195 -2.19 -4.83 12.11
C GLN A 195 -3.31 -4.92 11.06
N GLU A 196 -3.89 -6.10 10.85
CA GLU A 196 -5.05 -6.31 9.98
C GLU A 196 -6.31 -5.61 10.50
N SER A 197 -6.42 -5.43 11.82
CA SER A 197 -7.53 -4.70 12.44
C SER A 197 -7.41 -3.18 12.36
N LEU A 198 -6.24 -2.63 11.99
CA LEU A 198 -5.97 -1.18 11.91
C LEU A 198 -6.55 -0.54 10.64
N LEU A 199 -7.81 -0.80 10.34
CA LEU A 199 -8.49 -0.23 9.19
C LEU A 199 -9.23 1.06 9.55
N THR A 200 -9.26 2.00 8.60
CA THR A 200 -9.91 3.31 8.75
C THR A 200 -11.00 3.49 7.69
N PRO A 201 -12.15 2.79 7.81
CA PRO A 201 -13.28 2.97 6.92
C PRO A 201 -13.98 4.31 7.16
N HIS A 202 -14.97 4.62 6.31
CA HIS A 202 -15.89 5.77 6.48
C HIS A 202 -15.23 7.14 6.24
N SER A 203 -14.13 7.22 5.50
CA SER A 203 -13.69 8.52 5.00
C SER A 203 -14.83 9.19 4.20
N PRO A 204 -14.83 10.53 4.09
CA PRO A 204 -15.78 11.20 3.20
C PRO A 204 -15.80 10.60 1.80
N PHE A 205 -14.65 10.22 1.27
CA PHE A 205 -14.54 9.59 -0.05
C PHE A 205 -15.09 8.16 -0.08
N ASP A 206 -14.99 7.36 0.99
CA ASP A 206 -15.65 6.05 1.06
C ASP A 206 -17.18 6.18 1.00
N ARG A 207 -17.74 7.16 1.70
CA ARG A 207 -19.19 7.45 1.63
C ARG A 207 -19.60 7.88 0.23
N TYR A 208 -18.77 8.70 -0.44
CA TYR A 208 -19.00 9.11 -1.82
C TYR A 208 -19.01 7.91 -2.77
N LEU A 209 -18.03 6.99 -2.65
CA LEU A 209 -17.98 5.75 -3.44
C LEU A 209 -19.20 4.84 -3.17
N ASN A 210 -19.74 4.87 -1.96
CA ASN A 210 -20.95 4.13 -1.57
C ASN A 210 -22.26 4.85 -1.95
N GLY A 211 -22.18 5.95 -2.72
CA GLY A 211 -23.35 6.63 -3.31
C GLY A 211 -23.80 7.91 -2.62
N ASP A 212 -23.20 8.32 -1.49
CA ASP A 212 -23.48 9.61 -0.86
C ASP A 212 -22.79 10.74 -1.65
N GLN A 213 -23.52 11.30 -2.63
CA GLN A 213 -23.00 12.35 -3.50
C GLN A 213 -22.66 13.66 -2.77
N TYR A 214 -23.06 13.82 -1.52
CA TYR A 214 -22.82 15.01 -0.70
C TYR A 214 -21.68 14.80 0.31
N ALA A 215 -21.12 13.61 0.39
CA ALA A 215 -20.06 13.27 1.35
C ALA A 215 -18.76 14.04 1.13
N ILE A 216 -18.51 14.50 -0.10
CA ILE A 216 -17.35 15.34 -0.46
C ILE A 216 -17.83 16.63 -1.13
N ASP A 217 -17.12 17.72 -0.91
CA ASP A 217 -17.44 19.05 -1.44
C ASP A 217 -17.04 19.22 -2.92
N SER A 218 -17.35 20.39 -3.48
CA SER A 218 -17.05 20.70 -4.89
C SER A 218 -15.54 20.71 -5.21
N PRO A 219 -14.65 21.30 -4.38
CA PRO A 219 -13.21 21.19 -4.59
C PRO A 219 -12.71 19.74 -4.62
N ALA A 220 -13.10 18.90 -3.64
CA ALA A 220 -12.71 17.49 -3.60
C ALA A 220 -13.19 16.69 -4.82
N LYS A 221 -14.42 16.98 -5.31
CA LYS A 221 -14.93 16.37 -6.56
C LYS A 221 -14.10 16.78 -7.79
N LYS A 222 -13.74 18.05 -7.89
CA LYS A 222 -12.85 18.54 -8.97
C LYS A 222 -11.49 17.89 -8.86
N GLY A 223 -10.95 17.77 -7.65
CA GLY A 223 -9.68 17.10 -7.37
C GLY A 223 -9.69 15.64 -7.78
N TRP A 224 -10.77 14.91 -7.44
CA TRP A 224 -10.96 13.53 -7.90
C TRP A 224 -10.99 13.42 -9.43
N MET A 225 -11.71 14.32 -10.12
CA MET A 225 -11.71 14.35 -11.58
C MET A 225 -10.33 14.67 -12.16
N ALA A 226 -9.62 15.64 -11.57
CA ALA A 226 -8.24 15.98 -11.96
C ALA A 226 -7.28 14.80 -11.76
N PHE A 227 -7.35 14.12 -10.62
CA PHE A 227 -6.56 12.94 -10.28
C PHE A 227 -6.71 11.82 -11.32
N GLN A 228 -7.92 11.61 -11.81
CA GLN A 228 -8.21 10.66 -12.89
C GLN A 228 -7.68 11.17 -14.24
N LYS A 229 -8.04 12.40 -14.62
CA LYS A 229 -7.73 12.98 -15.93
C LYS A 229 -6.21 13.14 -16.16
N LEU A 230 -5.46 13.50 -15.12
CA LEU A 230 -4.01 13.62 -15.16
C LEU A 230 -3.30 12.26 -15.16
N GLY A 231 -4.00 11.18 -14.82
CA GLY A 231 -3.47 9.82 -14.85
C GLY A 231 -2.84 9.35 -13.52
N CYS A 232 -3.01 10.09 -12.42
CA CYS A 232 -2.54 9.66 -11.08
C CYS A 232 -3.13 8.30 -10.70
N ILE A 233 -4.40 8.07 -11.08
CA ILE A 233 -5.13 6.83 -10.85
C ILE A 233 -4.49 5.61 -11.53
N ASN A 234 -3.66 5.78 -12.56
CA ASN A 234 -3.01 4.67 -13.25
C ASN A 234 -2.00 3.94 -12.34
N CYS A 235 -1.50 4.62 -11.32
CA CYS A 235 -0.58 4.07 -10.33
C CYS A 235 -1.23 3.97 -8.94
N HIS A 236 -1.98 4.98 -8.53
CA HIS A 236 -2.69 5.05 -7.25
C HIS A 236 -4.10 4.50 -7.41
N GLN A 237 -4.28 3.19 -7.15
CA GLN A 237 -5.54 2.46 -7.31
C GLN A 237 -5.75 1.41 -6.21
N GLY A 238 -6.91 0.75 -6.24
CA GLY A 238 -7.31 -0.26 -5.25
C GLY A 238 -7.93 0.35 -3.99
N GLN A 239 -8.16 -0.47 -2.97
CA GLN A 239 -8.78 -0.05 -1.71
C GLN A 239 -7.92 0.98 -0.97
N ASN A 240 -6.60 0.78 -0.93
CA ASN A 240 -5.68 1.68 -0.25
C ASN A 240 -5.18 2.83 -1.15
N ILE A 241 -5.71 2.94 -2.37
CA ILE A 241 -5.34 3.93 -3.39
C ILE A 241 -3.82 3.99 -3.56
N GLY A 242 -3.25 2.82 -3.84
CA GLY A 242 -1.82 2.54 -3.89
C GLY A 242 -1.47 1.25 -3.14
N GLY A 243 -0.19 1.06 -2.84
CA GLY A 243 0.30 -0.09 -2.06
C GLY A 243 0.56 -1.37 -2.85
N SER A 244 0.26 -1.41 -4.15
CA SER A 244 0.34 -2.64 -4.95
C SER A 244 1.39 -2.59 -6.05
N LEU A 245 1.50 -1.49 -6.76
CA LEU A 245 2.38 -1.35 -7.92
C LEU A 245 3.79 -0.91 -7.51
N MET A 246 4.75 -1.25 -8.38
CA MET A 246 6.11 -0.73 -8.32
C MET A 246 6.30 0.25 -9.48
N GLN A 247 6.84 1.44 -9.20
CA GLN A 247 7.08 2.45 -10.22
C GLN A 247 8.45 3.11 -10.02
N ARG A 248 9.05 3.50 -11.13
CA ARG A 248 10.28 4.29 -11.10
C ARG A 248 9.95 5.71 -10.67
N PHE A 249 10.51 6.15 -9.55
CA PHE A 249 10.39 7.53 -9.10
C PHE A 249 11.28 8.45 -9.94
N GLY A 250 10.75 9.58 -10.38
CA GLY A 250 11.48 10.51 -11.25
C GLY A 250 11.59 10.01 -12.69
N TYR A 251 10.47 9.61 -13.30
CA TYR A 251 10.45 9.14 -14.68
C TYR A 251 10.80 10.27 -15.69
N TYR A 252 10.26 11.48 -15.47
CA TYR A 252 10.48 12.64 -16.33
C TYR A 252 11.58 13.59 -15.86
N ASP A 253 11.92 13.59 -14.58
CA ASP A 253 12.91 14.49 -14.00
C ASP A 253 13.89 13.74 -13.11
N ASN A 254 15.15 13.67 -13.57
CA ASN A 254 16.22 12.99 -12.85
C ASN A 254 16.79 13.84 -11.71
N GLU A 255 16.65 15.18 -11.77
CA GLU A 255 17.25 16.11 -10.80
C GLU A 255 16.52 16.08 -9.45
N THR A 256 15.21 15.74 -9.46
CA THR A 256 14.38 15.65 -8.25
C THR A 256 14.35 14.26 -7.62
N ARG A 257 15.12 13.30 -8.14
CA ARG A 257 15.16 11.92 -7.63
C ARG A 257 15.66 11.82 -6.19
N GLY A 258 16.16 12.89 -5.61
CA GLY A 258 16.48 12.75 -4.27
C GLY A 258 17.48 13.70 -3.67
N ALA A 259 18.33 13.25 -2.89
CA ALA A 259 19.17 13.85 -1.93
C ALA A 259 20.00 15.04 -2.43
N PRO A 260 20.44 15.90 -1.50
CA PRO A 260 21.31 17.04 -1.80
C PRO A 260 22.64 16.69 -2.47
N SER A 261 23.01 15.40 -2.49
CA SER A 261 24.22 14.91 -3.18
C SER A 261 23.95 13.59 -3.91
N ALA A 262 24.61 13.39 -5.04
CA ALA A 262 24.52 12.17 -5.85
C ALA A 262 25.02 10.91 -5.11
N SER A 263 25.78 11.06 -4.04
CA SER A 263 26.30 9.97 -3.21
C SER A 263 25.25 9.39 -2.26
N ASP A 264 24.18 10.14 -1.96
CA ASP A 264 23.19 9.79 -0.95
C ASP A 264 21.84 9.39 -1.56
N LEU A 265 21.80 9.18 -2.87
CA LEU A 265 20.57 8.80 -3.59
C LEU A 265 20.11 7.41 -3.17
N ASP A 266 18.92 7.33 -2.60
CA ASP A 266 18.21 6.07 -2.44
C ASP A 266 17.87 5.47 -3.81
N THR A 267 18.53 4.39 -4.17
CA THR A 267 18.32 3.69 -5.44
C THR A 267 17.12 2.74 -5.42
N GLY A 268 16.28 2.79 -4.37
CA GLY A 268 15.05 2.02 -4.25
C GLY A 268 15.31 0.51 -4.20
N ARG A 269 14.54 -0.24 -4.97
CA ARG A 269 14.61 -1.70 -5.02
C ARG A 269 15.98 -2.24 -5.43
N TYR A 270 16.76 -1.48 -6.20
CA TYR A 270 18.11 -1.86 -6.58
C TYR A 270 18.99 -2.19 -5.37
N GLN A 271 18.82 -1.50 -4.23
CA GLN A 271 19.59 -1.81 -3.01
C GLN A 271 19.44 -3.26 -2.56
N MET A 272 18.28 -3.87 -2.84
CA MET A 272 17.97 -5.25 -2.47
C MET A 272 18.32 -6.26 -3.56
N THR A 273 18.16 -5.89 -4.83
CA THR A 273 18.25 -6.85 -5.94
C THR A 273 19.56 -6.79 -6.70
N GLN A 274 20.28 -5.68 -6.63
CA GLN A 274 21.46 -5.36 -7.44
C GLN A 274 21.22 -5.49 -8.96
N ASN A 275 19.95 -5.43 -9.38
CA ASN A 275 19.55 -5.44 -10.78
C ASN A 275 19.35 -4.00 -11.27
N ASP A 276 20.10 -3.57 -12.29
CA ASP A 276 20.01 -2.22 -12.84
C ASP A 276 18.62 -1.82 -13.31
N ALA A 277 17.77 -2.75 -13.72
CA ALA A 277 16.38 -2.50 -14.07
C ALA A 277 15.55 -2.01 -12.87
N ASP A 278 15.97 -2.33 -11.65
CA ASP A 278 15.29 -1.96 -10.41
C ASP A 278 15.74 -0.63 -9.81
N LYS A 279 16.68 0.09 -10.47
CA LYS A 279 17.12 1.41 -9.99
C LYS A 279 15.97 2.40 -9.93
N TYR A 280 15.84 3.03 -8.76
CA TYR A 280 14.80 4.01 -8.43
C TYR A 280 13.37 3.44 -8.52
N LEU A 281 13.23 2.13 -8.46
CA LEU A 281 11.95 1.47 -8.41
C LEU A 281 11.46 1.46 -6.95
N PHE A 282 10.31 2.08 -6.70
CA PHE A 282 9.67 2.16 -5.41
C PHE A 282 8.23 1.64 -5.47
N ARG A 283 7.73 1.18 -4.33
CA ARG A 283 6.31 0.89 -4.17
C ARG A 283 5.52 2.20 -4.27
N VAL A 284 4.48 2.19 -5.06
CA VAL A 284 3.52 3.30 -5.11
C VAL A 284 2.89 3.43 -3.73
N ALA A 285 3.10 4.58 -3.08
CA ALA A 285 2.60 4.82 -1.73
C ALA A 285 1.07 4.80 -1.69
N SER A 286 0.52 4.32 -0.58
CA SER A 286 -0.90 4.40 -0.27
C SER A 286 -1.30 5.84 0.00
N LEU A 287 -2.50 6.24 -0.41
CA LEU A 287 -2.99 7.61 -0.23
C LEU A 287 -4.11 7.74 0.81
N ARG A 288 -4.62 6.63 1.37
CA ARG A 288 -5.55 6.71 2.50
C ARG A 288 -4.87 7.41 3.68
N ASN A 289 -5.54 8.39 4.27
CA ASN A 289 -5.03 9.24 5.35
C ASN A 289 -3.75 10.03 5.00
N VAL A 290 -3.39 10.16 3.71
CA VAL A 290 -2.12 10.80 3.31
C VAL A 290 -2.02 12.25 3.80
N ALA A 291 -3.14 12.98 3.85
CA ALA A 291 -3.14 14.37 4.33
C ALA A 291 -2.73 14.50 5.81
N ASP A 292 -2.84 13.41 6.58
CA ASP A 292 -2.56 13.37 8.01
C ASP A 292 -1.19 12.74 8.33
N THR A 293 -0.41 12.35 7.31
CA THR A 293 0.85 11.60 7.49
C THR A 293 2.09 12.27 6.90
N PRO A 294 2.29 13.60 7.10
CA PRO A 294 3.59 14.19 6.80
C PRO A 294 4.68 13.61 7.73
N PRO A 295 5.96 13.60 7.27
CA PRO A 295 6.46 14.07 5.99
C PRO A 295 6.27 13.09 4.84
N TYR A 296 6.36 13.58 3.60
CA TYR A 296 6.07 12.83 2.39
C TYR A 296 7.33 12.30 1.70
N PHE A 297 7.15 11.27 0.86
CA PHE A 297 8.17 10.52 0.15
C PHE A 297 9.00 9.57 1.04
N HIS A 298 9.81 8.74 0.36
CA HIS A 298 10.65 7.73 1.02
C HIS A 298 11.73 8.32 1.93
N ASP A 299 12.11 9.56 1.71
CA ASP A 299 13.13 10.31 2.46
C ASP A 299 12.54 11.42 3.35
N GLY A 300 11.22 11.55 3.40
CA GLY A 300 10.56 12.55 4.22
C GLY A 300 10.90 14.00 3.88
N ARG A 301 11.19 14.28 2.59
CA ARG A 301 11.74 15.57 2.12
C ARG A 301 10.82 16.79 2.27
N THR A 302 9.51 16.59 2.40
CA THR A 302 8.56 17.70 2.57
C THR A 302 7.44 17.35 3.53
N ASN A 303 6.99 18.37 4.30
CA ASN A 303 5.83 18.29 5.16
C ASN A 303 4.57 18.91 4.50
N ASN A 304 4.70 19.46 3.31
CA ASN A 304 3.63 20.17 2.62
C ASN A 304 2.99 19.27 1.57
N LEU A 305 1.68 19.02 1.67
CA LEU A 305 0.95 18.13 0.78
C LEU A 305 0.87 18.70 -0.65
N GLU A 306 0.67 20.01 -0.78
CA GLU A 306 0.59 20.70 -2.06
C GLU A 306 1.93 20.62 -2.79
N GLU A 307 3.04 20.80 -2.07
CA GLU A 307 4.39 20.62 -2.63
C GLU A 307 4.61 19.16 -3.06
N ALA A 308 4.13 18.19 -2.29
CA ALA A 308 4.21 16.78 -2.66
C ALA A 308 3.42 16.48 -3.94
N ILE A 309 2.23 17.08 -4.12
CA ILE A 309 1.43 16.99 -5.35
C ILE A 309 2.19 17.60 -6.54
N GLU A 310 2.79 18.76 -6.36
CA GLU A 310 3.56 19.46 -7.42
C GLU A 310 4.78 18.62 -7.82
N ILE A 311 5.55 18.11 -6.86
CA ILE A 311 6.68 17.20 -7.11
C ILE A 311 6.22 15.99 -7.90
N MET A 312 5.15 15.31 -7.49
CA MET A 312 4.62 14.14 -8.21
C MET A 312 4.20 14.47 -9.64
N ALA A 313 3.51 15.59 -9.85
CA ALA A 313 3.12 16.03 -11.19
C ALA A 313 4.35 16.26 -12.08
N LYS A 314 5.38 16.92 -11.55
CA LYS A 314 6.62 17.20 -12.28
C LYS A 314 7.40 15.93 -12.59
N VAL A 315 7.67 15.09 -11.57
CA VAL A 315 8.60 13.95 -11.71
C VAL A 315 7.97 12.72 -12.36
N GLN A 316 6.66 12.51 -12.20
CA GLN A 316 5.98 11.32 -12.71
C GLN A 316 5.15 11.58 -13.96
N LEU A 317 4.66 12.81 -14.15
CA LEU A 317 3.82 13.17 -15.30
C LEU A 317 4.51 14.15 -16.26
N GLY A 318 5.64 14.76 -15.87
CA GLY A 318 6.34 15.79 -16.65
C GLY A 318 5.50 17.07 -16.81
N GLN A 319 4.63 17.38 -15.85
CA GLN A 319 3.69 18.48 -15.92
C GLN A 319 3.86 19.45 -14.75
N SER A 320 3.72 20.74 -15.03
CA SER A 320 3.48 21.76 -14.01
C SER A 320 1.99 22.02 -13.92
N LEU A 321 1.44 22.01 -12.71
CA LEU A 321 0.02 22.22 -12.48
C LEU A 321 -0.25 23.65 -12.04
N GLU A 322 -1.40 24.18 -12.45
CA GLU A 322 -1.93 25.43 -11.90
C GLU A 322 -2.27 25.25 -10.41
N GLN A 323 -2.05 26.29 -9.60
CA GLN A 323 -2.29 26.24 -8.16
C GLN A 323 -3.73 25.83 -7.80
N SER A 324 -4.71 26.22 -8.60
CA SER A 324 -6.11 25.84 -8.43
C SER A 324 -6.32 24.33 -8.56
N VAL A 325 -5.60 23.67 -9.46
CA VAL A 325 -5.65 22.21 -9.64
C VAL A 325 -4.95 21.51 -8.48
N ILE A 326 -3.82 22.02 -8.01
CA ILE A 326 -3.12 21.51 -6.82
C ILE A 326 -4.06 21.58 -5.61
N ASN A 327 -4.72 22.72 -5.39
CA ASN A 327 -5.67 22.90 -4.28
C ASN A 327 -6.87 21.94 -4.37
N ASP A 328 -7.41 21.71 -5.58
CA ASP A 328 -8.50 20.77 -5.77
C ASP A 328 -8.05 19.31 -5.49
N ILE A 329 -6.86 18.90 -5.94
CA ILE A 329 -6.29 17.57 -5.65
C ILE A 329 -6.02 17.45 -4.15
N SER A 330 -5.48 18.47 -3.49
CA SER A 330 -5.28 18.50 -2.04
C SER A 330 -6.60 18.29 -1.30
N ALA A 331 -7.68 18.98 -1.70
CA ALA A 331 -9.01 18.79 -1.14
C ALA A 331 -9.51 17.32 -1.31
N PHE A 332 -9.25 16.71 -2.47
CA PHE A 332 -9.56 15.29 -2.67
C PHE A 332 -8.75 14.39 -1.73
N LEU A 333 -7.45 14.63 -1.58
CA LEU A 333 -6.60 13.83 -0.69
C LEU A 333 -7.02 13.99 0.78
N HIS A 334 -7.45 15.16 1.21
CA HIS A 334 -8.08 15.36 2.53
C HIS A 334 -9.38 14.56 2.69
N ALA A 335 -10.17 14.37 1.63
CA ALA A 335 -11.36 13.55 1.68
C ALA A 335 -11.09 12.04 1.84
N LEU A 336 -9.82 11.60 1.71
CA LEU A 336 -9.38 10.24 1.99
C LEU A 336 -9.05 10.00 3.46
N SER A 337 -9.05 11.04 4.29
CA SER A 337 -8.83 10.94 5.74
C SER A 337 -10.06 10.37 6.44
N ALA A 338 -9.84 9.47 7.37
CA ALA A 338 -10.88 8.83 8.18
C ALA A 338 -10.46 8.85 9.66
N PRO A 339 -11.40 8.67 10.60
CA PRO A 339 -11.08 8.52 12.00
C PRO A 339 -10.07 7.39 12.26
N ARG A 340 -9.41 7.45 13.41
CA ARG A 340 -8.54 6.34 13.89
C ARG A 340 -9.28 5.00 13.82
N PRO A 341 -8.56 3.89 13.65
CA PRO A 341 -9.15 2.54 13.68
C PRO A 341 -10.00 2.34 14.95
N GLN A 342 -11.25 1.93 14.76
CA GLN A 342 -12.20 1.74 15.87
C GLN A 342 -11.70 0.73 16.90
N VAL A 343 -10.94 -0.28 16.49
CA VAL A 343 -10.37 -1.28 17.37
C VAL A 343 -9.49 -0.67 18.46
N LEU A 344 -8.79 0.42 18.18
CA LEU A 344 -7.95 1.10 19.17
C LEU A 344 -8.78 1.70 20.31
N GLU A 345 -9.96 2.24 20.01
CA GLU A 345 -10.87 2.71 21.05
C GLU A 345 -11.41 1.57 21.94
N ILE A 346 -11.62 0.38 21.37
CA ILE A 346 -12.07 -0.80 22.11
C ILE A 346 -10.96 -1.25 23.07
N LEU A 347 -9.72 -1.39 22.55
CA LEU A 347 -8.57 -1.85 23.32
C LEU A 347 -8.13 -0.87 24.43
N GLU A 348 -8.36 0.42 24.24
CA GLU A 348 -8.00 1.47 25.19
C GLU A 348 -9.01 1.64 26.34
N ARG A 349 -10.24 1.11 26.20
CA ARG A 349 -11.31 1.19 27.23
C ARG A 349 -11.26 0.04 28.25
N GLU A 350 -10.62 -1.02 27.93
CA GLU A 350 -10.49 -2.22 28.76
C GLU A 350 -9.17 -2.24 29.54
#